data_401c8c8589cfdd9cf7e5e72b648cd142
#
_entry.id   401c8c8589cfdd9cf7e5e72b648cd142
#
_cell.length_a   1.000
_cell.length_b   1.000
_cell.length_c   1.000
_cell.angle_alpha   90.00
_cell.angle_beta   90.00
_cell.angle_gamma   90.00
#
_symmetry.space_group_name_H-M   'P 1'
#
loop_
_entity.id
_entity.type
_entity.pdbx_description
1 polymer ?
#
loop_
_entity_poly.entity_id
_entity_poly.type
_entity_poly.pdbx_seq_one_letter_code
_entity_poly.pdbx_strand_id
1 'polypeptide(L)'
;MGKFAVLKNEKIIESLQGVTRQYLAGNLQKPQVLPFFKTQLLEIGITSYEGFFSEPSHRHTTADEYQYMLSGRTQYMDVDTGDVHEYIKGDFYKISAGTSYAQRSKPGTEILFIKVPSINDKELVEECEDVISWRTEKLKTVRKDYYYASDAPKPNSIRPAAAVAIVNEDKLLMLKRGDNAKWTMPGGTLDFGESLIECATREVKEETGLDVNVIDVIGTYTDPNILVAYSDGEVRQEFTIVYASDRFVGDVQLDEESTAYSWISFDDVMNIEMASSQKRRVQDVIAYYRNGKKKMG
;
A
#
# COMPACT_ATOMS: atom_id res chain seq x y z
N MET A 1 37.79 -26.26 0.39
CA MET A 1 36.92 -25.18 0.87
C MET A 1 35.81 -24.98 -0.14
N GLY A 2 34.57 -24.99 0.32
CA GLY A 2 33.39 -24.78 -0.57
C GLY A 2 33.45 -23.40 -1.22
N LYS A 3 33.03 -23.33 -2.48
CA LYS A 3 33.03 -22.10 -3.31
C LYS A 3 31.73 -21.28 -3.17
N PHE A 4 30.94 -21.54 -2.12
CA PHE A 4 29.68 -20.85 -1.89
C PHE A 4 29.89 -19.70 -0.90
N ALA A 5 29.36 -18.52 -1.25
CA ALA A 5 29.29 -17.35 -0.38
C ALA A 5 27.84 -16.89 -0.27
N VAL A 6 27.43 -16.34 0.86
CA VAL A 6 26.05 -15.95 1.13
C VAL A 6 25.99 -14.61 1.85
N LEU A 7 25.05 -13.78 1.43
CA LEU A 7 24.53 -12.68 2.22
C LEU A 7 23.18 -13.11 2.80
N LYS A 8 23.08 -13.16 4.11
CA LYS A 8 21.86 -13.61 4.79
C LYS A 8 20.80 -12.53 4.73
N ASN A 9 19.54 -12.97 4.56
CA ASN A 9 18.38 -12.11 4.48
C ASN A 9 18.30 -11.10 5.65
N GLU A 10 18.50 -11.57 6.88
CA GLU A 10 18.48 -10.74 8.08
C GLU A 10 19.43 -9.54 7.97
N LYS A 11 20.66 -9.78 7.48
CA LYS A 11 21.66 -8.71 7.29
C LYS A 11 21.29 -7.74 6.16
N ILE A 12 20.64 -8.23 5.11
CA ILE A 12 20.16 -7.39 4.01
C ILE A 12 19.07 -6.47 4.52
N ILE A 13 18.06 -7.00 5.21
CA ILE A 13 16.95 -6.23 5.77
C ILE A 13 17.48 -5.20 6.80
N GLU A 14 18.32 -5.63 7.75
CA GLU A 14 18.92 -4.74 8.75
C GLU A 14 19.68 -3.59 8.09
N SER A 15 20.42 -3.87 7.02
CA SER A 15 21.23 -2.86 6.33
C SER A 15 20.40 -1.86 5.51
N LEU A 16 19.15 -2.17 5.16
CA LEU A 16 18.22 -1.28 4.47
C LEU A 16 17.48 -0.33 5.42
N GLN A 17 17.52 -0.59 6.73
CA GLN A 17 16.88 0.30 7.71
C GLN A 17 17.54 1.69 7.69
N GLY A 18 16.75 2.71 7.39
CA GLY A 18 17.20 4.11 7.33
C GLY A 18 18.05 4.49 6.11
N VAL A 19 18.19 3.58 5.13
CA VAL A 19 18.84 3.88 3.84
C VAL A 19 18.01 3.33 2.68
N THR A 20 18.02 4.03 1.57
CA THR A 20 17.20 3.67 0.40
C THR A 20 17.82 2.61 -0.49
N ARG A 21 19.10 2.27 -0.35
CA ARG A 21 19.80 1.36 -1.28
C ARG A 21 20.95 0.63 -0.61
N GLN A 22 21.05 -0.68 -0.90
CA GLN A 22 22.20 -1.52 -0.57
C GLN A 22 22.60 -2.36 -1.79
N TYR A 23 23.91 -2.47 -2.00
CA TYR A 23 24.46 -3.29 -3.07
C TYR A 23 24.85 -4.68 -2.55
N LEU A 24 24.49 -5.70 -3.31
CA LEU A 24 24.84 -7.12 -3.06
C LEU A 24 26.12 -7.51 -3.78
N ALA A 25 26.36 -6.92 -4.96
CA ALA A 25 27.55 -7.12 -5.76
C ALA A 25 27.90 -5.85 -6.53
N GLY A 26 29.20 -5.65 -6.87
CA GLY A 26 29.63 -4.53 -7.70
C GLY A 26 31.08 -4.10 -7.45
N ASN A 27 31.49 -3.06 -8.18
CA ASN A 27 32.75 -2.35 -8.01
C ASN A 27 32.52 -0.98 -7.33
N LEU A 28 32.07 -1.02 -6.09
CA LEU A 28 31.63 0.15 -5.37
C LEU A 28 32.80 1.05 -4.95
N GLN A 29 32.67 2.33 -5.21
CA GLN A 29 33.62 3.35 -4.78
C GLN A 29 33.28 3.95 -3.42
N LYS A 30 32.00 3.90 -3.02
CA LYS A 30 31.51 4.38 -1.73
C LYS A 30 31.35 3.22 -0.75
N PRO A 31 31.76 3.40 0.51
CA PRO A 31 31.53 2.38 1.54
C PRO A 31 30.04 2.22 1.83
N GLN A 32 29.62 1.01 2.18
CA GLN A 32 28.29 0.70 2.70
C GLN A 32 28.40 -0.24 3.90
N VAL A 33 27.31 -0.35 4.66
CA VAL A 33 27.28 -1.20 5.88
C VAL A 33 27.25 -2.68 5.51
N LEU A 34 26.43 -3.06 4.51
CA LEU A 34 26.31 -4.44 4.05
C LEU A 34 27.60 -4.87 3.33
N PRO A 35 28.23 -6.01 3.71
CA PRO A 35 29.25 -6.64 2.88
C PRO A 35 28.70 -7.00 1.50
N PHE A 36 29.50 -6.92 0.45
CA PHE A 36 29.07 -7.21 -0.92
C PHE A 36 30.13 -8.01 -1.68
N PHE A 37 29.71 -8.68 -2.74
CA PHE A 37 30.61 -9.43 -3.63
C PHE A 37 31.27 -8.49 -4.63
N LYS A 38 32.59 -8.37 -4.57
CA LYS A 38 33.36 -7.51 -5.49
C LYS A 38 33.40 -8.10 -6.90
N THR A 39 32.94 -7.32 -7.88
CA THR A 39 32.99 -7.64 -9.32
C THR A 39 32.93 -6.39 -10.16
N GLN A 40 33.61 -6.37 -11.31
CA GLN A 40 33.54 -5.30 -12.30
C GLN A 40 32.48 -5.57 -13.39
N LEU A 41 31.91 -6.77 -13.42
CA LEU A 41 31.00 -7.19 -14.49
C LEU A 41 29.63 -6.54 -14.39
N LEU A 42 29.12 -6.36 -13.16
CA LEU A 42 27.79 -5.85 -12.93
C LEU A 42 27.67 -5.27 -11.50
N GLU A 43 26.63 -4.48 -11.27
CA GLU A 43 26.14 -4.13 -9.95
C GLU A 43 24.79 -4.84 -9.72
N ILE A 44 24.60 -5.39 -8.54
CA ILE A 44 23.30 -5.91 -8.07
C ILE A 44 23.02 -5.26 -6.74
N GLY A 45 21.81 -4.76 -6.55
CA GLY A 45 21.39 -4.22 -5.28
C GLY A 45 19.88 -4.20 -5.10
N ILE A 46 19.47 -3.79 -3.93
CA ILE A 46 18.07 -3.59 -3.57
C ILE A 46 17.89 -2.13 -3.21
N THR A 47 16.85 -1.52 -3.78
CA THR A 47 16.36 -0.21 -3.40
C THR A 47 15.04 -0.40 -2.64
N SER A 48 14.87 0.26 -1.50
CA SER A 48 13.66 0.23 -0.67
C SER A 48 13.27 1.65 -0.30
N TYR A 49 12.02 2.03 -0.59
CA TYR A 49 11.48 3.36 -0.33
C TYR A 49 10.41 3.27 0.75
N GLU A 50 10.74 3.65 1.98
CA GLU A 50 9.77 3.72 3.10
C GLU A 50 8.72 4.82 2.89
N GLY A 51 9.14 5.95 2.29
CA GLY A 51 8.28 7.09 1.95
C GLY A 51 8.09 7.26 0.45
N PHE A 52 7.32 8.29 0.05
CA PHE A 52 7.29 8.73 -1.34
C PHE A 52 8.71 9.14 -1.76
N PHE A 53 9.17 8.59 -2.87
CA PHE A 53 10.49 8.85 -3.41
C PHE A 53 10.41 9.45 -4.81
N SER A 54 11.26 10.41 -5.07
CA SER A 54 11.42 11.07 -6.36
C SER A 54 12.90 11.27 -6.63
N GLU A 55 13.36 10.82 -7.79
CA GLU A 55 14.76 10.99 -8.21
C GLU A 55 14.85 12.00 -9.36
N PRO A 56 15.79 12.97 -9.27
CA PRO A 56 16.06 13.90 -10.37
C PRO A 56 16.47 13.18 -11.65
N SER A 57 16.14 13.79 -12.78
CA SER A 57 16.45 13.26 -14.10
C SER A 57 17.92 12.96 -14.28
N HIS A 58 18.20 11.78 -14.77
CA HIS A 58 19.56 11.34 -15.06
C HIS A 58 19.55 10.28 -16.17
N ARG A 59 20.75 9.94 -16.63
CA ARG A 59 20.99 8.82 -17.54
C ARG A 59 22.24 8.06 -17.13
N HIS A 60 22.31 6.80 -17.50
CA HIS A 60 23.54 6.03 -17.54
C HIS A 60 24.08 6.03 -18.97
N THR A 61 25.30 6.54 -19.17
CA THR A 61 25.83 6.73 -20.54
C THR A 61 26.27 5.45 -21.21
N THR A 62 26.60 4.42 -20.43
CA THR A 62 27.19 3.17 -20.91
C THR A 62 26.47 1.93 -20.36
N ALA A 63 26.01 2.00 -19.12
CA ALA A 63 25.43 0.84 -18.44
C ALA A 63 23.93 0.70 -18.76
N ASP A 64 23.52 -0.52 -19.08
CA ASP A 64 22.12 -0.92 -19.08
C ASP A 64 21.67 -1.24 -17.65
N GLU A 65 20.44 -0.88 -17.30
CA GLU A 65 19.82 -1.26 -16.04
C GLU A 65 18.69 -2.24 -16.28
N TYR A 66 18.68 -3.34 -15.53
CA TYR A 66 17.60 -4.31 -15.47
C TYR A 66 17.01 -4.26 -14.07
N GLN A 67 15.69 -4.21 -13.97
CA GLN A 67 15.03 -4.04 -12.67
C GLN A 67 13.86 -5.01 -12.53
N TYR A 68 13.68 -5.54 -11.32
CA TYR A 68 12.57 -6.40 -10.96
C TYR A 68 11.84 -5.85 -9.74
N MET A 69 10.56 -5.64 -9.86
CA MET A 69 9.71 -5.11 -8.81
C MET A 69 9.42 -6.18 -7.76
N LEU A 70 10.02 -6.06 -6.58
CA LEU A 70 9.76 -6.95 -5.44
C LEU A 70 8.44 -6.59 -4.75
N SER A 71 8.17 -5.29 -4.62
CA SER A 71 6.92 -4.75 -4.05
C SER A 71 6.62 -3.34 -4.54
N GLY A 72 5.38 -2.88 -4.33
CA GLY A 72 4.99 -1.49 -4.55
C GLY A 72 4.80 -1.12 -6.02
N ARG A 73 5.00 0.17 -6.31
CA ARG A 73 4.74 0.79 -7.63
C ARG A 73 5.72 1.92 -7.89
N THR A 74 6.29 1.93 -9.09
CA THR A 74 7.17 2.99 -9.56
C THR A 74 6.75 3.47 -10.95
N GLN A 75 7.02 4.73 -11.25
CA GLN A 75 6.86 5.31 -12.59
C GLN A 75 8.17 5.95 -13.02
N TYR A 76 8.47 5.80 -14.29
CA TYR A 76 9.56 6.47 -14.98
C TYR A 76 8.99 7.32 -16.11
N MET A 77 9.48 8.55 -16.24
CA MET A 77 9.21 9.39 -17.40
C MET A 77 10.49 9.43 -18.24
N ASP A 78 10.40 9.02 -19.49
CA ASP A 78 11.42 9.33 -20.49
C ASP A 78 11.40 10.86 -20.72
N VAL A 79 12.49 11.53 -20.40
CA VAL A 79 12.55 13.02 -20.44
C VAL A 79 12.57 13.53 -21.86
N ASP A 80 13.06 12.74 -22.81
CA ASP A 80 13.21 13.15 -24.21
C ASP A 80 11.87 13.04 -24.97
N THR A 81 11.02 12.05 -24.61
CA THR A 81 9.72 11.82 -25.28
C THR A 81 8.52 12.27 -24.45
N GLY A 82 8.65 12.37 -23.14
CA GLY A 82 7.55 12.62 -22.19
C GLY A 82 6.71 11.37 -21.88
N ASP A 83 7.08 10.20 -22.43
CA ASP A 83 6.36 8.94 -22.17
C ASP A 83 6.53 8.49 -20.72
N VAL A 84 5.42 8.09 -20.09
CA VAL A 84 5.43 7.58 -18.72
C VAL A 84 5.23 6.07 -18.74
N HIS A 85 6.19 5.38 -18.16
CA HIS A 85 6.19 3.93 -17.97
C HIS A 85 5.91 3.61 -16.50
N GLU A 86 4.98 2.70 -16.25
CA GLU A 86 4.60 2.29 -14.91
C GLU A 86 4.92 0.81 -14.69
N TYR A 87 5.49 0.49 -13.52
CA TYR A 87 5.84 -0.87 -13.11
C TYR A 87 5.33 -1.16 -11.72
N ILE A 88 4.81 -2.38 -11.56
CA ILE A 88 4.21 -2.90 -10.32
C ILE A 88 4.90 -4.21 -9.91
N LYS A 89 4.60 -4.71 -8.72
CA LYS A 89 5.13 -5.98 -8.20
C LYS A 89 5.06 -7.11 -9.24
N GLY A 90 6.21 -7.74 -9.51
CA GLY A 90 6.37 -8.85 -10.45
C GLY A 90 6.83 -8.43 -11.84
N ASP A 91 6.81 -7.14 -12.19
CA ASP A 91 7.32 -6.67 -13.47
C ASP A 91 8.84 -6.72 -13.52
N PHE A 92 9.35 -7.11 -14.69
CA PHE A 92 10.77 -7.06 -15.01
C PHE A 92 10.96 -6.16 -16.25
N TYR A 93 11.83 -5.17 -16.15
CA TYR A 93 12.05 -4.20 -17.22
C TYR A 93 13.52 -3.82 -17.36
N LYS A 94 13.83 -3.18 -18.49
CA LYS A 94 15.15 -2.68 -18.83
C LYS A 94 15.09 -1.19 -19.11
N ILE A 95 16.06 -0.44 -18.60
CA ILE A 95 16.38 0.92 -19.03
C ILE A 95 17.70 0.85 -19.77
N SER A 96 17.70 1.20 -21.05
CA SER A 96 18.91 1.12 -21.88
C SER A 96 19.84 2.28 -21.59
N ALA A 97 21.13 2.04 -21.77
CA ALA A 97 22.13 3.09 -21.73
C ALA A 97 21.74 4.27 -22.64
N GLY A 98 21.98 5.49 -22.20
CA GLY A 98 21.65 6.73 -22.91
C GLY A 98 20.22 7.23 -22.70
N THR A 99 19.29 6.44 -22.14
CA THR A 99 17.94 6.90 -21.84
C THR A 99 17.96 7.91 -20.70
N SER A 100 17.43 9.12 -20.94
CA SER A 100 17.25 10.16 -19.92
C SER A 100 15.91 9.97 -19.23
N TYR A 101 15.88 9.75 -17.92
CA TYR A 101 14.63 9.49 -17.21
C TYR A 101 14.58 10.16 -15.84
N ALA A 102 13.36 10.49 -15.41
CA ALA A 102 12.99 10.84 -14.04
C ALA A 102 12.20 9.70 -13.41
N GLN A 103 12.31 9.52 -12.09
CA GLN A 103 11.61 8.45 -11.35
C GLN A 103 10.76 9.03 -10.23
N ARG A 104 9.60 8.39 -9.99
CA ARG A 104 8.81 8.55 -8.76
C ARG A 104 8.26 7.20 -8.30
N SER A 105 8.25 6.97 -6.99
CA SER A 105 7.85 5.70 -6.37
C SER A 105 6.96 5.91 -5.16
N LYS A 106 6.01 4.99 -4.96
CA LYS A 106 5.16 4.95 -3.77
C LYS A 106 5.95 4.49 -2.53
N PRO A 107 5.48 4.86 -1.33
CA PRO A 107 5.93 4.20 -0.10
C PRO A 107 5.78 2.68 -0.19
N GLY A 108 6.74 1.94 0.36
CA GLY A 108 6.77 0.47 0.35
C GLY A 108 7.21 -0.15 -0.99
N THR A 109 7.76 0.64 -1.92
CA THR A 109 8.31 0.12 -3.16
C THR A 109 9.71 -0.44 -2.94
N GLU A 110 9.91 -1.70 -3.37
CA GLU A 110 11.22 -2.37 -3.37
C GLU A 110 11.57 -2.87 -4.76
N ILE A 111 12.81 -2.61 -5.17
CA ILE A 111 13.32 -2.93 -6.51
C ILE A 111 14.65 -3.65 -6.39
N LEU A 112 14.73 -4.86 -6.96
CA LEU A 112 16.02 -5.49 -7.25
C LEU A 112 16.54 -4.90 -8.57
N PHE A 113 17.70 -4.25 -8.54
CA PHE A 113 18.32 -3.72 -9.75
C PHE A 113 19.61 -4.45 -10.10
N ILE A 114 19.89 -4.53 -11.39
CA ILE A 114 21.12 -5.07 -11.98
C ILE A 114 21.61 -4.04 -13.00
N LYS A 115 22.79 -3.49 -12.80
CA LYS A 115 23.42 -2.57 -13.74
C LYS A 115 24.63 -3.23 -14.39
N VAL A 116 24.75 -3.12 -15.71
CA VAL A 116 25.80 -3.80 -16.51
C VAL A 116 26.40 -2.82 -17.50
N PRO A 117 27.73 -2.59 -17.44
CA PRO A 117 28.73 -3.05 -16.48
C PRO A 117 28.65 -2.30 -15.13
N SER A 118 29.46 -2.74 -14.13
CA SER A 118 29.66 -2.00 -12.88
C SER A 118 30.56 -0.81 -13.11
N ILE A 119 29.97 0.32 -13.46
CA ILE A 119 30.66 1.59 -13.76
C ILE A 119 29.88 2.77 -13.18
N ASN A 120 30.61 3.78 -12.72
CA ASN A 120 30.01 5.01 -12.24
C ASN A 120 29.84 6.00 -13.43
N ASP A 121 28.77 5.84 -14.17
CA ASP A 121 28.46 6.56 -15.42
C ASP A 121 27.15 7.36 -15.36
N LYS A 122 26.66 7.62 -14.14
CA LYS A 122 25.45 8.43 -13.93
C LYS A 122 25.72 9.90 -14.22
N GLU A 123 24.95 10.48 -15.14
CA GLU A 123 24.93 11.89 -15.47
C GLU A 123 23.56 12.49 -15.15
N LEU A 124 23.55 13.63 -14.46
CA LEU A 124 22.33 14.40 -14.26
C LEU A 124 21.91 15.08 -15.56
N VAL A 125 20.61 15.11 -15.81
CA VAL A 125 20.00 15.76 -16.98
C VAL A 125 19.22 16.98 -16.49
N GLU A 126 19.30 18.07 -17.27
CA GLU A 126 18.54 19.29 -16.99
C GLU A 126 17.04 19.00 -17.08
N GLU A 127 16.28 19.49 -16.08
CA GLU A 127 14.84 19.26 -15.99
C GLU A 127 14.06 20.54 -16.34
N CYS A 128 13.01 20.41 -17.15
CA CYS A 128 12.01 21.46 -17.30
C CYS A 128 10.98 21.41 -16.15
N GLU A 129 10.19 22.49 -16.01
CA GLU A 129 9.17 22.62 -14.95
C GLU A 129 8.15 21.47 -14.99
N ASP A 130 7.77 20.98 -16.16
CA ASP A 130 6.82 19.87 -16.31
C ASP A 130 7.37 18.56 -15.74
N VAL A 131 8.64 18.25 -15.97
CA VAL A 131 9.31 17.06 -15.41
C VAL A 131 9.41 17.16 -13.89
N ILE A 132 9.81 18.33 -13.37
CA ILE A 132 9.90 18.58 -11.92
C ILE A 132 8.51 18.42 -11.28
N SER A 133 7.49 19.04 -11.86
CA SER A 133 6.11 18.95 -11.39
C SER A 133 5.63 17.50 -11.37
N TRP A 134 5.82 16.76 -12.47
CA TRP A 134 5.43 15.36 -12.57
C TRP A 134 6.12 14.49 -11.52
N ARG A 135 7.45 14.56 -11.38
CA ARG A 135 8.17 13.66 -10.46
C ARG A 135 7.91 13.96 -9.00
N THR A 136 7.52 15.20 -8.64
CA THR A 136 7.23 15.60 -7.25
C THR A 136 5.78 15.37 -6.84
N GLU A 137 4.88 15.11 -7.80
CA GLU A 137 3.49 14.76 -7.51
C GLU A 137 3.38 13.34 -6.95
N LYS A 138 2.78 13.19 -5.76
CA LYS A 138 2.58 11.88 -5.13
C LYS A 138 1.67 10.97 -5.97
N LEU A 139 2.07 9.72 -6.13
CA LEU A 139 1.29 8.69 -6.81
C LEU A 139 0.03 8.36 -6.01
N LYS A 140 -1.14 8.63 -6.58
CA LYS A 140 -2.43 8.26 -5.97
C LYS A 140 -2.69 6.76 -6.15
N THR A 141 -3.21 6.12 -5.10
CA THR A 141 -3.70 4.75 -5.20
C THR A 141 -5.15 4.79 -5.66
N VAL A 142 -5.46 4.09 -6.74
CA VAL A 142 -6.83 3.88 -7.19
C VAL A 142 -7.28 2.53 -6.68
N ARG A 143 -8.44 2.50 -6.01
CA ARG A 143 -9.09 1.30 -5.50
C ARG A 143 -10.27 0.93 -6.40
N LYS A 144 -10.40 -0.36 -6.75
CA LYS A 144 -11.55 -0.94 -7.42
C LYS A 144 -12.07 -2.13 -6.64
N ASP A 145 -13.35 -2.07 -6.25
CA ASP A 145 -14.01 -3.17 -5.54
C ASP A 145 -14.69 -4.10 -6.54
N TYR A 146 -14.52 -5.41 -6.34
CA TYR A 146 -15.16 -6.47 -7.09
C TYR A 146 -16.05 -7.29 -6.16
N TYR A 147 -17.31 -7.44 -6.52
CA TYR A 147 -18.31 -8.16 -5.75
C TYR A 147 -19.01 -9.16 -6.67
N TYR A 148 -18.61 -10.45 -6.58
CA TYR A 148 -19.06 -11.52 -7.47
C TYR A 148 -18.90 -11.18 -8.97
N ALA A 149 -17.85 -10.46 -9.31
CA ALA A 149 -17.61 -10.00 -10.67
C ALA A 149 -16.81 -11.05 -11.45
N SER A 150 -17.29 -11.42 -12.65
CA SER A 150 -16.64 -12.43 -13.49
C SER A 150 -15.34 -11.94 -14.13
N ASP A 151 -15.14 -10.62 -14.19
CA ASP A 151 -13.91 -9.97 -14.68
C ASP A 151 -12.92 -9.61 -13.58
N ALA A 152 -13.16 -10.11 -12.35
CA ALA A 152 -12.27 -9.83 -11.23
C ALA A 152 -10.87 -10.43 -11.48
N PRO A 153 -9.80 -9.68 -11.20
CA PRO A 153 -8.43 -10.19 -11.31
C PRO A 153 -8.17 -11.28 -10.26
N LYS A 154 -7.18 -12.13 -10.54
CA LYS A 154 -6.79 -13.18 -9.59
C LYS A 154 -6.22 -12.55 -8.31
N PRO A 155 -6.70 -12.92 -7.11
CA PRO A 155 -6.16 -12.41 -5.86
C PRO A 155 -4.70 -12.88 -5.65
N ASN A 156 -3.88 -11.99 -5.11
CA ASN A 156 -2.48 -12.24 -4.78
C ASN A 156 -2.13 -11.89 -3.34
N SER A 157 -3.11 -11.45 -2.55
CA SER A 157 -2.92 -11.05 -1.15
C SER A 157 -4.17 -11.35 -0.32
N ILE A 158 -3.96 -11.67 0.96
CA ILE A 158 -4.97 -11.67 2.02
C ILE A 158 -4.39 -10.82 3.14
N ARG A 159 -5.05 -9.70 3.45
CA ARG A 159 -4.69 -8.87 4.60
C ARG A 159 -5.85 -8.87 5.59
N PRO A 160 -5.65 -9.40 6.80
CA PRO A 160 -6.65 -9.28 7.86
C PRO A 160 -6.97 -7.81 8.11
N ALA A 161 -8.25 -7.54 8.30
CA ALA A 161 -8.75 -6.19 8.58
C ALA A 161 -9.80 -6.24 9.70
N ALA A 162 -9.92 -5.17 10.45
CA ALA A 162 -10.93 -5.00 11.47
C ALA A 162 -11.73 -3.72 11.20
N ALA A 163 -13.04 -3.77 11.43
CA ALA A 163 -13.91 -2.60 11.39
C ALA A 163 -14.78 -2.57 12.66
N VAL A 164 -15.21 -1.39 13.07
CA VAL A 164 -16.04 -1.22 14.25
C VAL A 164 -17.36 -0.56 13.88
N ALA A 165 -18.46 -1.23 14.21
CA ALA A 165 -19.78 -0.62 14.23
C ALA A 165 -19.95 0.15 15.56
N ILE A 166 -19.75 1.45 15.51
CA ILE A 166 -19.94 2.35 16.65
C ILE A 166 -21.37 2.84 16.60
N VAL A 167 -22.17 2.47 17.60
CA VAL A 167 -23.60 2.75 17.64
C VAL A 167 -23.93 3.65 18.82
N ASN A 168 -24.69 4.69 18.56
CA ASN A 168 -25.24 5.60 19.54
C ASN A 168 -26.72 5.83 19.26
N GLU A 169 -27.61 5.44 20.18
CA GLU A 169 -29.08 5.59 20.05
C GLU A 169 -29.64 5.16 18.68
N ASP A 170 -29.38 3.93 18.27
CA ASP A 170 -29.78 3.36 16.96
C ASP A 170 -29.22 4.08 15.72
N LYS A 171 -28.17 4.89 15.90
CA LYS A 171 -27.43 5.52 14.81
C LYS A 171 -26.02 4.92 14.72
N LEU A 172 -25.65 4.57 13.51
CA LEU A 172 -24.31 4.06 13.18
C LEU A 172 -23.42 5.20 12.72
N LEU A 173 -22.20 5.27 13.26
CA LEU A 173 -21.17 6.18 12.76
C LEU A 173 -20.67 5.69 11.40
N MET A 174 -20.78 6.57 10.41
CA MET A 174 -20.28 6.33 9.06
C MET A 174 -19.32 7.43 8.65
N LEU A 175 -18.23 7.06 7.98
CA LEU A 175 -17.22 7.96 7.42
C LEU A 175 -17.34 8.00 5.90
N LYS A 176 -17.14 9.17 5.29
CA LYS A 176 -17.14 9.33 3.84
C LYS A 176 -15.71 9.38 3.33
N ARG A 177 -15.32 8.38 2.58
CA ARG A 177 -13.96 8.24 2.03
C ARG A 177 -13.62 9.33 1.02
N GLY A 178 -12.39 9.83 1.07
CA GLY A 178 -11.87 10.83 0.12
C GLY A 178 -11.52 10.24 -1.25
N ASP A 179 -11.19 8.93 -1.32
CA ASP A 179 -10.74 8.28 -2.56
C ASP A 179 -11.87 7.94 -3.55
N ASN A 180 -13.08 7.64 -3.06
CA ASN A 180 -14.20 7.20 -3.89
C ASN A 180 -15.57 7.79 -3.50
N ALA A 181 -15.59 8.69 -2.52
CA ALA A 181 -16.77 9.37 -1.97
C ALA A 181 -17.87 8.43 -1.39
N LYS A 182 -17.56 7.15 -1.15
CA LYS A 182 -18.48 6.18 -0.55
C LYS A 182 -18.39 6.18 0.96
N TRP A 183 -19.51 5.82 1.61
CA TRP A 183 -19.58 5.69 3.05
C TRP A 183 -19.09 4.33 3.53
N THR A 184 -18.41 4.31 4.68
CA THR A 184 -17.84 3.12 5.31
C THR A 184 -17.91 3.22 6.83
N MET A 185 -17.89 2.08 7.52
CA MET A 185 -17.59 2.03 8.95
C MET A 185 -16.09 2.29 9.16
N PRO A 186 -15.66 2.89 10.28
CA PRO A 186 -14.25 3.02 10.62
C PRO A 186 -13.58 1.66 10.76
N GLY A 187 -12.31 1.60 10.32
CA GLY A 187 -11.50 0.39 10.38
C GLY A 187 -10.53 0.24 9.23
N GLY A 188 -9.52 -0.60 9.43
CA GLY A 188 -8.43 -0.79 8.48
C GLY A 188 -7.72 -2.12 8.62
N THR A 189 -6.49 -2.17 8.13
CA THR A 189 -5.69 -3.38 8.00
C THR A 189 -4.87 -3.63 9.26
N LEU A 190 -4.77 -4.92 9.65
CA LEU A 190 -3.94 -5.38 10.77
C LEU A 190 -2.46 -5.12 10.50
N ASP A 191 -1.78 -4.49 11.44
CA ASP A 191 -0.34 -4.30 11.44
C ASP A 191 0.39 -5.40 12.22
N PHE A 192 1.70 -5.52 11.99
CA PHE A 192 2.52 -6.47 12.75
C PHE A 192 2.62 -6.06 14.22
N GLY A 193 2.41 -7.04 15.11
CA GLY A 193 2.56 -6.86 16.56
C GLY A 193 1.28 -6.46 17.28
N GLU A 194 0.16 -6.31 16.57
CA GLU A 194 -1.14 -6.04 17.18
C GLU A 194 -2.14 -7.20 16.99
N SER A 195 -3.10 -7.32 17.87
CA SER A 195 -4.27 -8.18 17.72
C SER A 195 -5.35 -7.46 16.88
N LEU A 196 -6.34 -8.21 16.36
CA LEU A 196 -7.46 -7.60 15.61
C LEU A 196 -8.31 -6.62 16.44
N ILE A 197 -8.36 -6.76 17.77
CA ILE A 197 -9.03 -5.79 18.65
C ILE A 197 -8.19 -4.52 18.77
N GLU A 198 -6.88 -4.64 18.94
CA GLU A 198 -5.96 -3.50 18.96
C GLU A 198 -5.98 -2.75 17.62
N CYS A 199 -5.95 -3.48 16.49
CA CYS A 199 -6.15 -2.91 15.16
C CYS A 199 -7.47 -2.11 15.09
N ALA A 200 -8.58 -2.72 15.49
CA ALA A 200 -9.89 -2.08 15.46
C ALA A 200 -9.94 -0.78 16.27
N THR A 201 -9.36 -0.79 17.47
CA THR A 201 -9.34 0.40 18.35
C THR A 201 -8.37 1.47 17.86
N ARG A 202 -7.21 1.09 17.32
CA ARG A 202 -6.23 2.01 16.71
C ARG A 202 -6.83 2.71 15.50
N GLU A 203 -7.39 1.97 14.56
CA GLU A 203 -8.00 2.52 13.34
C GLU A 203 -9.14 3.49 13.67
N VAL A 204 -10.02 3.12 14.63
CA VAL A 204 -11.07 4.06 15.08
C VAL A 204 -10.45 5.33 15.66
N LYS A 205 -9.39 5.21 16.46
CA LYS A 205 -8.71 6.36 17.04
C LYS A 205 -8.08 7.25 15.99
N GLU A 206 -7.44 6.67 15.01
CA GLU A 206 -6.78 7.39 13.91
C GLU A 206 -7.79 8.09 13.00
N GLU A 207 -8.83 7.37 12.55
CA GLU A 207 -9.81 7.90 11.59
C GLU A 207 -10.86 8.85 12.23
N THR A 208 -11.12 8.72 13.54
CA THR A 208 -12.25 9.44 14.18
C THR A 208 -11.87 10.20 15.43
N GLY A 209 -10.69 10.01 16.00
CA GLY A 209 -10.32 10.60 17.30
C GLY A 209 -11.01 9.95 18.52
N LEU A 210 -11.95 9.03 18.32
CA LEU A 210 -12.71 8.38 19.40
C LEU A 210 -11.90 7.29 20.09
N ASP A 211 -12.08 7.15 21.39
CA ASP A 211 -11.69 5.97 22.16
C ASP A 211 -12.92 5.07 22.30
N VAL A 212 -12.84 3.84 21.79
CA VAL A 212 -13.94 2.87 21.79
C VAL A 212 -13.67 1.67 22.67
N ASN A 213 -14.73 1.11 23.24
CA ASN A 213 -14.70 -0.18 23.89
C ASN A 213 -15.38 -1.24 23.01
N VAL A 214 -14.59 -2.19 22.50
CA VAL A 214 -15.11 -3.32 21.74
C VAL A 214 -15.81 -4.29 22.69
N ILE A 215 -17.07 -4.58 22.42
CA ILE A 215 -17.93 -5.40 23.31
C ILE A 215 -18.21 -6.81 22.75
N ASP A 216 -18.23 -6.96 21.42
CA ASP A 216 -18.55 -8.25 20.78
C ASP A 216 -18.09 -8.30 19.32
N VAL A 217 -18.16 -9.49 18.71
CA VAL A 217 -17.99 -9.72 17.27
C VAL A 217 -19.36 -9.80 16.62
N ILE A 218 -19.61 -8.94 15.64
CA ILE A 218 -20.82 -8.99 14.81
C ILE A 218 -20.69 -10.06 13.72
N GLY A 219 -19.52 -10.09 13.05
CA GLY A 219 -19.32 -11.10 12.02
C GLY A 219 -17.90 -11.17 11.46
N THR A 220 -17.66 -12.28 10.77
CA THR A 220 -16.46 -12.54 9.99
C THR A 220 -16.82 -12.59 8.50
N TYR A 221 -15.97 -12.00 7.66
CA TYR A 221 -16.19 -11.83 6.22
C TYR A 221 -14.95 -12.28 5.47
N THR A 222 -15.03 -13.43 4.79
CA THR A 222 -13.90 -14.09 4.14
C THR A 222 -14.25 -14.63 2.75
N ASP A 223 -15.29 -14.08 2.11
CA ASP A 223 -15.78 -14.56 0.83
C ASP A 223 -14.73 -14.42 -0.28
N PRO A 224 -14.34 -15.52 -0.96
CA PRO A 224 -13.32 -15.47 -2.00
C PRO A 224 -13.74 -14.74 -3.28
N ASN A 225 -15.04 -14.46 -3.46
CA ASN A 225 -15.58 -13.73 -4.62
C ASN A 225 -15.68 -12.21 -4.36
N ILE A 226 -15.23 -11.75 -3.21
CA ILE A 226 -15.16 -10.33 -2.87
C ILE A 226 -13.69 -9.93 -2.85
N LEU A 227 -13.31 -9.07 -3.79
CA LEU A 227 -11.92 -8.65 -3.98
C LEU A 227 -11.82 -7.13 -3.99
N VAL A 228 -10.67 -6.64 -3.59
CA VAL A 228 -10.27 -5.24 -3.73
C VAL A 228 -8.96 -5.19 -4.49
N ALA A 229 -8.96 -4.60 -5.68
CA ALA A 229 -7.77 -4.37 -6.46
C ALA A 229 -7.27 -2.93 -6.30
N TYR A 230 -5.97 -2.79 -6.17
CA TYR A 230 -5.28 -1.52 -6.09
C TYR A 230 -4.42 -1.30 -7.33
N SER A 231 -4.23 -0.03 -7.71
CA SER A 231 -3.43 0.34 -8.89
C SER A 231 -1.93 0.01 -8.77
N ASP A 232 -1.47 -0.46 -7.62
CA ASP A 232 -0.11 -0.97 -7.40
C ASP A 232 0.02 -2.49 -7.65
N GLY A 233 -1.04 -3.11 -8.18
CA GLY A 233 -1.08 -4.53 -8.52
C GLY A 233 -1.46 -5.44 -7.35
N GLU A 234 -1.69 -4.91 -6.14
CA GLU A 234 -2.23 -5.71 -5.07
C GLU A 234 -3.71 -6.01 -5.32
N VAL A 235 -4.08 -7.28 -5.24
CA VAL A 235 -5.47 -7.74 -5.31
C VAL A 235 -5.76 -8.53 -4.06
N ARG A 236 -6.50 -7.92 -3.15
CA ARG A 236 -6.85 -8.52 -1.85
C ARG A 236 -8.13 -9.30 -1.92
N GLN A 237 -8.10 -10.55 -1.45
CA GLN A 237 -9.31 -11.28 -1.09
C GLN A 237 -9.86 -10.75 0.25
N GLU A 238 -11.18 -10.69 0.39
CA GLU A 238 -11.83 -10.23 1.61
C GLU A 238 -11.39 -11.05 2.84
N PHE A 239 -10.92 -10.34 3.87
CA PHE A 239 -10.75 -10.84 5.22
C PHE A 239 -11.01 -9.69 6.18
N THR A 240 -12.22 -9.63 6.73
CA THR A 240 -12.60 -8.56 7.65
C THR A 240 -13.37 -9.14 8.82
N ILE A 241 -13.07 -8.66 10.03
CA ILE A 241 -13.89 -8.91 11.22
C ILE A 241 -14.57 -7.59 11.58
N VAL A 242 -15.88 -7.62 11.78
CA VAL A 242 -16.66 -6.46 12.22
C VAL A 242 -16.99 -6.65 13.70
N TYR A 243 -16.57 -5.68 14.49
CA TYR A 243 -16.81 -5.59 15.92
C TYR A 243 -17.97 -4.63 16.24
N ALA A 244 -18.61 -4.87 17.40
CA ALA A 244 -19.61 -3.97 17.98
C ALA A 244 -18.97 -3.09 19.04
N SER A 245 -19.36 -1.81 19.08
CA SER A 245 -19.10 -0.91 20.19
C SER A 245 -20.29 0.01 20.40
N ASP A 246 -20.79 0.04 21.65
CA ASP A 246 -21.84 0.95 22.14
C ASP A 246 -21.30 2.01 23.10
N ARG A 247 -19.98 2.01 23.34
CA ARG A 247 -19.29 2.92 24.25
C ARG A 247 -18.10 3.56 23.57
N PHE A 248 -18.11 4.88 23.57
CA PHE A 248 -17.01 5.68 23.06
C PHE A 248 -16.83 6.93 23.91
N VAL A 249 -15.64 7.51 23.84
CA VAL A 249 -15.28 8.77 24.52
C VAL A 249 -14.60 9.68 23.51
N GLY A 250 -14.90 10.96 23.57
CA GLY A 250 -14.34 12.01 22.71
C GLY A 250 -15.33 12.53 21.68
N ASP A 251 -14.88 13.51 20.92
CA ASP A 251 -15.59 14.08 19.78
C ASP A 251 -14.96 13.62 18.48
N VAL A 252 -15.78 13.44 17.42
CA VAL A 252 -15.28 12.98 16.14
C VAL A 252 -14.37 14.03 15.51
N GLN A 253 -13.13 13.62 15.26
CA GLN A 253 -12.11 14.38 14.55
C GLN A 253 -11.60 13.51 13.39
N LEU A 254 -11.92 13.90 12.16
CA LEU A 254 -11.52 13.16 10.97
C LEU A 254 -10.02 13.33 10.68
N ASP A 255 -9.42 12.26 10.16
CA ASP A 255 -8.11 12.29 9.52
C ASP A 255 -8.16 12.90 8.09
N GLU A 256 -7.06 12.77 7.33
CA GLU A 256 -6.98 13.25 5.95
C GLU A 256 -7.64 12.29 4.93
N GLU A 257 -7.98 11.06 5.31
CA GLU A 257 -8.56 10.03 4.43
C GLU A 257 -10.07 10.20 4.26
N SER A 258 -10.73 10.79 5.26
CA SER A 258 -12.17 10.98 5.31
C SER A 258 -12.58 12.44 5.08
N THR A 259 -13.58 12.66 4.23
CA THR A 259 -14.08 14.00 3.88
C THR A 259 -15.29 14.45 4.71
N ALA A 260 -16.00 13.51 5.35
CA ALA A 260 -17.15 13.77 6.21
C ALA A 260 -17.44 12.59 7.12
N TYR A 261 -18.18 12.81 8.20
CA TYR A 261 -18.81 11.77 9.00
C TYR A 261 -20.28 12.05 9.25
N SER A 262 -21.04 11.02 9.59
CA SER A 262 -22.43 11.17 10.00
C SER A 262 -22.87 10.04 10.92
N TRP A 263 -23.70 10.38 11.89
CA TRP A 263 -24.46 9.42 12.68
C TRP A 263 -25.79 9.16 11.96
N ILE A 264 -25.93 7.99 11.35
CA ILE A 264 -27.04 7.67 10.45
C ILE A 264 -27.90 6.59 11.11
N SER A 265 -29.23 6.81 11.12
CA SER A 265 -30.17 5.85 11.72
C SER A 265 -30.12 4.49 11.00
N PHE A 266 -30.44 3.40 11.72
CA PHE A 266 -30.54 2.07 11.10
C PHE A 266 -31.59 2.01 9.98
N ASP A 267 -32.59 2.88 9.99
CA ASP A 267 -33.63 2.93 8.96
C ASP A 267 -33.13 3.62 7.67
N ASP A 268 -32.21 4.58 7.82
CA ASP A 268 -31.72 5.39 6.70
C ASP A 268 -30.35 4.93 6.14
N VAL A 269 -29.52 4.24 6.94
CA VAL A 269 -28.15 3.91 6.58
C VAL A 269 -28.03 3.05 5.31
N MET A 270 -29.06 2.28 4.98
CA MET A 270 -29.09 1.49 3.75
C MET A 270 -29.34 2.32 2.48
N ASN A 271 -29.74 3.59 2.61
CA ASN A 271 -30.04 4.50 1.51
C ASN A 271 -28.82 5.31 1.05
N ILE A 272 -27.72 5.30 1.82
CA ILE A 272 -26.50 6.03 1.44
C ILE A 272 -25.64 5.20 0.48
N GLU A 273 -24.75 5.88 -0.26
CA GLU A 273 -23.87 5.23 -1.21
C GLU A 273 -22.73 4.50 -0.50
N MET A 274 -22.68 3.18 -0.65
CA MET A 274 -21.65 2.29 -0.07
C MET A 274 -21.17 1.26 -1.10
N ALA A 275 -19.97 0.73 -0.91
CA ALA A 275 -19.54 -0.49 -1.60
C ALA A 275 -20.47 -1.67 -1.24
N SER A 276 -20.67 -2.62 -2.16
CA SER A 276 -21.59 -3.77 -1.95
C SER A 276 -21.18 -4.62 -0.74
N SER A 277 -19.89 -4.84 -0.52
CA SER A 277 -19.37 -5.52 0.68
C SER A 277 -19.72 -4.76 1.95
N GLN A 278 -19.64 -3.44 1.93
CA GLN A 278 -20.00 -2.60 3.07
C GLN A 278 -21.50 -2.61 3.36
N LYS A 279 -22.34 -2.57 2.34
CA LYS A 279 -23.80 -2.71 2.50
C LYS A 279 -24.17 -4.02 3.22
N ARG A 280 -23.55 -5.14 2.82
CA ARG A 280 -23.72 -6.45 3.46
C ARG A 280 -23.33 -6.40 4.95
N ARG A 281 -22.19 -5.82 5.27
CA ARG A 281 -21.73 -5.70 6.66
C ARG A 281 -22.68 -4.83 7.49
N VAL A 282 -23.14 -3.72 6.97
CA VAL A 282 -24.12 -2.82 7.64
C VAL A 282 -25.46 -3.53 7.86
N GLN A 283 -25.95 -4.36 6.92
CA GLN A 283 -27.13 -5.19 7.14
C GLN A 283 -26.97 -6.15 8.32
N ASP A 284 -25.79 -6.78 8.43
CA ASP A 284 -25.50 -7.70 9.54
C ASP A 284 -25.34 -6.93 10.86
N VAL A 285 -24.81 -5.70 10.85
CA VAL A 285 -24.78 -4.79 12.02
C VAL A 285 -26.19 -4.51 12.51
N ILE A 286 -27.09 -4.09 11.61
CA ILE A 286 -28.50 -3.86 11.98
C ILE A 286 -29.16 -5.11 12.56
N ALA A 287 -28.93 -6.28 11.94
CA ALA A 287 -29.45 -7.54 12.41
C ALA A 287 -28.92 -7.93 13.80
N TYR A 288 -27.64 -7.63 14.06
CA TYR A 288 -27.01 -7.86 15.36
C TYR A 288 -27.67 -6.99 16.45
N TYR A 289 -27.76 -5.68 16.24
CA TYR A 289 -28.31 -4.77 17.27
C TYR A 289 -29.81 -4.96 17.48
N ARG A 290 -30.56 -5.34 16.44
CA ARG A 290 -32.01 -5.61 16.58
C ARG A 290 -32.33 -7.00 17.15
N ASN A 291 -31.55 -8.01 16.83
CA ASN A 291 -31.94 -9.40 17.10
C ASN A 291 -30.80 -10.27 17.68
N GLY A 292 -29.64 -9.73 17.98
CA GLY A 292 -28.47 -10.47 18.44
C GLY A 292 -27.86 -11.41 17.39
N LYS A 293 -28.23 -11.28 16.10
CA LYS A 293 -27.80 -12.21 15.05
C LYS A 293 -26.37 -11.92 14.63
N LYS A 294 -25.50 -12.91 14.77
CA LYS A 294 -24.10 -12.86 14.32
C LYS A 294 -23.94 -13.51 12.94
N LYS A 295 -22.95 -13.02 12.17
CA LYS A 295 -22.57 -13.53 10.86
C LYS A 295 -21.29 -14.36 10.95
N MET A 296 -21.30 -15.57 10.39
CA MET A 296 -20.12 -16.44 10.29
C MET A 296 -19.81 -16.70 8.82
N GLY A 297 -18.60 -16.39 8.37
CA GLY A 297 -18.04 -16.70 7.05
C GLY A 297 -18.48 -15.81 5.91
#